data_b2c65f708971f536246bb0cf6d5ec634
#
_entry.id   b2c65f708971f536246bb0cf6d5ec634
#
_cell.length_a   1.000
_cell.length_b   1.000
_cell.length_c   1.000
_cell.angle_alpha   90.00
_cell.angle_beta   90.00
_cell.angle_gamma   90.00
#
_symmetry.space_group_name_H-M   'P 1'
#
loop_
_entity.id
_entity.type
_entity.pdbx_description
1 polymer ?
#
loop_
_entity_poly.entity_id
_entity_poly.type
_entity_poly.pdbx_seq_one_letter_code
_entity_poly.pdbx_strand_id
1 'polypeptide(L)'
;MKKHPSTRGFSLVEIVIVVAILALLAGMVAPVATSIVKQERNEATASRLQQVSDAAYAYFQDTMVLPTSLTALTTNPNVTGWAGPYVVDGFAASSQGTAKFSEDAYGSTLVLTRLNASTLRIRSYGADKANGGGDDLDVLVNVIPVRREVTLARIAIWNAAITSYNLNRSPTQPALPANIRTAFTILVGAGYLPNDTKLQNDGFGSRFVANPPGKAPLVAVKSTKMSI
;
A
#
# COMPACT_ATOMS: atom_id res chain seq x y z
N MET A 1 72.50 -43.48 7.30
CA MET A 1 71.29 -43.91 8.07
C MET A 1 70.28 -42.79 8.02
N LYS A 2 69.18 -42.94 7.29
CA LYS A 2 68.04 -42.00 7.27
C LYS A 2 67.14 -42.31 8.46
N LYS A 3 67.04 -41.37 9.43
CA LYS A 3 66.01 -41.43 10.49
C LYS A 3 64.64 -41.25 9.88
N HIS A 4 63.77 -42.26 9.97
CA HIS A 4 62.35 -42.14 9.68
C HIS A 4 61.70 -41.32 10.79
N PRO A 5 60.89 -40.26 10.47
CA PRO A 5 60.13 -39.58 11.49
C PRO A 5 59.04 -40.53 12.02
N SER A 6 58.97 -40.70 13.34
CA SER A 6 57.93 -41.46 13.99
C SER A 6 56.60 -40.71 13.87
N THR A 7 55.70 -41.21 13.08
CA THR A 7 54.28 -40.73 13.07
C THR A 7 53.62 -41.16 14.37
N ARG A 8 53.40 -40.18 15.27
CA ARG A 8 52.59 -40.39 16.46
C ARG A 8 51.13 -40.51 16.01
N GLY A 9 50.51 -41.68 16.22
CA GLY A 9 49.08 -41.88 16.05
C GLY A 9 48.30 -41.18 17.16
N PHE A 10 47.11 -40.67 16.84
CA PHE A 10 46.19 -40.08 17.82
C PHE A 10 45.71 -41.14 18.82
N SER A 11 45.66 -40.78 20.11
CA SER A 11 45.08 -41.61 21.17
C SER A 11 43.55 -41.60 21.07
N LEU A 12 42.90 -42.75 21.34
CA LEU A 12 41.43 -42.84 21.37
C LEU A 12 40.83 -41.83 22.37
N VAL A 13 41.48 -41.57 23.49
CA VAL A 13 41.07 -40.57 24.49
C VAL A 13 41.13 -39.15 23.93
N GLU A 14 42.15 -38.84 23.14
CA GLU A 14 42.30 -37.50 22.52
C GLU A 14 41.18 -37.19 21.53
N ILE A 15 40.77 -38.18 20.73
CA ILE A 15 39.61 -38.06 19.83
C ILE A 15 38.30 -37.90 20.61
N VAL A 16 38.09 -38.65 21.69
CA VAL A 16 36.88 -38.56 22.54
C VAL A 16 36.77 -37.19 23.18
N ILE A 17 37.88 -36.63 23.68
CA ILE A 17 37.88 -35.28 24.28
C ILE A 17 37.56 -34.22 23.22
N VAL A 18 38.15 -34.31 22.02
CA VAL A 18 37.89 -33.37 20.93
C VAL A 18 36.41 -33.41 20.50
N VAL A 19 35.86 -34.63 20.33
CA VAL A 19 34.44 -34.78 19.95
C VAL A 19 33.52 -34.26 21.06
N ALA A 20 33.83 -34.46 22.32
CA ALA A 20 33.07 -33.94 23.44
C ALA A 20 33.08 -32.40 23.48
N ILE A 21 34.20 -31.74 23.23
CA ILE A 21 34.32 -30.28 23.15
C ILE A 21 33.51 -29.75 21.94
N LEU A 22 33.67 -30.41 20.79
CA LEU A 22 32.89 -30.02 19.58
C LEU A 22 31.42 -30.15 19.76
N ALA A 23 30.94 -31.22 20.42
CA ALA A 23 29.51 -31.42 20.72
C ALA A 23 28.97 -30.31 21.65
N LEU A 24 29.78 -29.92 22.64
CA LEU A 24 29.41 -28.86 23.59
C LEU A 24 29.34 -27.49 22.90
N LEU A 25 30.31 -27.19 22.04
CA LEU A 25 30.30 -25.97 21.24
C LEU A 25 29.15 -25.93 20.22
N ALA A 26 28.88 -27.06 19.56
CA ALA A 26 27.77 -27.15 18.62
C ALA A 26 26.40 -26.91 19.30
N GLY A 27 26.25 -27.42 20.53
CA GLY A 27 25.03 -27.20 21.33
C GLY A 27 24.78 -25.74 21.71
N MET A 28 25.84 -24.95 21.87
CA MET A 28 25.71 -23.50 22.16
C MET A 28 25.45 -22.64 20.91
N VAL A 29 25.97 -23.01 19.75
CA VAL A 29 25.86 -22.22 18.52
C VAL A 29 24.54 -22.41 17.79
N ALA A 30 23.98 -23.63 17.81
CA ALA A 30 22.77 -23.96 17.07
C ALA A 30 21.56 -23.04 17.38
N PRO A 31 21.18 -22.76 18.64
CA PRO A 31 20.03 -21.90 18.94
C PRO A 31 20.27 -20.44 18.50
N VAL A 32 21.51 -19.96 18.55
CA VAL A 32 21.83 -18.58 18.10
C VAL A 32 21.70 -18.46 16.57
N ALA A 33 22.20 -19.45 15.84
CA ALA A 33 22.11 -19.47 14.38
C ALA A 33 20.64 -19.48 13.90
N THR A 34 19.77 -20.27 14.55
CA THR A 34 18.34 -20.31 14.18
C THR A 34 17.62 -19.01 14.47
N SER A 35 17.97 -18.31 15.56
CA SER A 35 17.36 -17.01 15.89
C SER A 35 17.78 -15.92 14.88
N ILE A 36 19.03 -15.91 14.45
CA ILE A 36 19.53 -14.97 13.44
C ILE A 36 18.79 -15.17 12.11
N VAL A 37 18.70 -16.41 11.62
CA VAL A 37 17.99 -16.73 10.38
C VAL A 37 16.51 -16.33 10.46
N LYS A 38 15.85 -16.54 11.60
CA LYS A 38 14.46 -16.11 11.80
C LYS A 38 14.34 -14.59 11.74
N GLN A 39 15.26 -13.87 12.38
CA GLN A 39 15.28 -12.41 12.35
C GLN A 39 15.45 -11.89 10.93
N GLU A 40 16.44 -12.38 10.17
CA GLU A 40 16.70 -12.00 8.78
C GLU A 40 15.46 -12.23 7.89
N ARG A 41 14.78 -13.36 8.07
CA ARG A 41 13.52 -13.64 7.33
C ARG A 41 12.39 -12.68 7.71
N ASN A 42 12.25 -12.35 8.99
CA ASN A 42 11.26 -11.38 9.43
C ASN A 42 11.54 -9.98 8.85
N GLU A 43 12.79 -9.53 8.84
CA GLU A 43 13.21 -8.25 8.26
C GLU A 43 12.96 -8.23 6.74
N ALA A 44 13.31 -9.30 6.04
CA ALA A 44 13.05 -9.45 4.61
C ALA A 44 11.55 -9.47 4.31
N THR A 45 10.73 -10.14 5.15
CA THR A 45 9.27 -10.14 5.01
C THR A 45 8.69 -8.75 5.26
N ALA A 46 9.13 -8.04 6.31
CA ALA A 46 8.69 -6.69 6.60
C ALA A 46 9.02 -5.72 5.44
N SER A 47 10.20 -5.83 4.86
CA SER A 47 10.60 -5.06 3.68
C SER A 47 9.69 -5.33 2.47
N ARG A 48 9.34 -6.59 2.22
CA ARG A 48 8.40 -6.95 1.14
C ARG A 48 6.99 -6.43 1.39
N LEU A 49 6.50 -6.56 2.62
CA LEU A 49 5.20 -6.00 3.01
C LEU A 49 5.15 -4.49 2.75
N GLN A 50 6.23 -3.76 3.08
CA GLN A 50 6.31 -2.33 2.82
C GLN A 50 6.29 -2.02 1.32
N GLN A 51 7.06 -2.75 0.50
CA GLN A 51 7.07 -2.58 -0.95
C GLN A 51 5.69 -2.80 -1.57
N VAL A 52 4.99 -3.86 -1.15
CA VAL A 52 3.62 -4.14 -1.63
C VAL A 52 2.63 -3.09 -1.12
N SER A 53 2.83 -2.57 0.09
CA SER A 53 2.05 -1.47 0.65
C SER A 53 2.20 -0.19 -0.19
N ASP A 54 3.44 0.17 -0.52
CA ASP A 54 3.74 1.35 -1.34
C ASP A 54 3.17 1.21 -2.75
N ALA A 55 3.26 0.01 -3.34
CA ALA A 55 2.65 -0.30 -4.62
C ALA A 55 1.12 -0.21 -4.59
N ALA A 56 0.48 -0.71 -3.53
CA ALA A 56 -0.97 -0.60 -3.35
C ALA A 56 -1.42 0.86 -3.13
N TYR A 57 -0.60 1.66 -2.47
CA TYR A 57 -0.83 3.09 -2.29
C TYR A 57 -0.74 3.84 -3.63
N ALA A 58 0.31 3.58 -4.43
CA ALA A 58 0.47 4.16 -5.77
C ALA A 58 -0.67 3.73 -6.72
N TYR A 59 -1.05 2.46 -6.69
CA TYR A 59 -2.23 1.98 -7.42
C TYR A 59 -3.48 2.78 -7.08
N PHE A 60 -3.70 3.04 -5.78
CA PHE A 60 -4.85 3.83 -5.33
C PHE A 60 -4.76 5.30 -5.78
N GLN A 61 -3.58 5.91 -5.77
CA GLN A 61 -3.41 7.29 -6.24
C GLN A 61 -3.87 7.45 -7.69
N ASP A 62 -3.55 6.50 -8.55
CA ASP A 62 -3.88 6.55 -9.97
C ASP A 62 -5.35 6.18 -10.25
N THR A 63 -5.84 5.15 -9.58
CA THR A 63 -7.16 4.55 -9.89
C THR A 63 -8.29 5.04 -8.98
N MET A 64 -7.98 5.58 -7.81
CA MET A 64 -8.93 5.90 -6.72
C MET A 64 -9.70 4.68 -6.21
N VAL A 65 -9.23 3.46 -6.51
CA VAL A 65 -9.81 2.18 -6.08
C VAL A 65 -8.76 1.38 -5.34
N LEU A 66 -9.11 0.71 -4.25
CA LEU A 66 -8.18 -0.22 -3.58
C LEU A 66 -8.01 -1.48 -4.43
N PRO A 67 -6.78 -2.01 -4.57
CA PRO A 67 -6.58 -3.27 -5.30
C PRO A 67 -7.34 -4.42 -4.64
N THR A 68 -7.91 -5.30 -5.46
CA THR A 68 -8.66 -6.48 -5.01
C THR A 68 -7.80 -7.74 -4.94
N SER A 69 -6.63 -7.71 -5.56
CA SER A 69 -5.66 -8.81 -5.55
C SER A 69 -4.24 -8.26 -5.70
N LEU A 70 -3.25 -9.05 -5.34
CA LEU A 70 -1.85 -8.69 -5.57
C LEU A 70 -1.51 -8.62 -7.06
N THR A 71 -2.15 -9.42 -7.91
CA THR A 71 -1.97 -9.40 -9.36
C THR A 71 -2.40 -8.08 -10.00
N ALA A 72 -3.32 -7.33 -9.39
CA ALA A 72 -3.71 -6.01 -9.86
C ALA A 72 -2.56 -4.99 -9.80
N LEU A 73 -1.52 -5.26 -9.02
CA LEU A 73 -0.33 -4.42 -8.93
C LEU A 73 0.65 -4.61 -10.09
N THR A 74 0.56 -5.74 -10.80
CA THR A 74 1.43 -6.06 -11.95
C THR A 74 0.70 -6.03 -13.28
N THR A 75 -0.60 -6.32 -13.28
CA THR A 75 -1.41 -6.43 -14.49
C THR A 75 -2.68 -5.60 -14.33
N ASN A 76 -3.02 -4.81 -15.35
CA ASN A 76 -4.22 -3.98 -15.32
C ASN A 76 -5.49 -4.85 -15.23
N PRO A 77 -6.28 -4.74 -14.14
CA PRO A 77 -7.55 -5.46 -14.02
C PRO A 77 -8.72 -4.73 -14.71
N ASN A 78 -8.47 -3.99 -15.78
CA ASN A 78 -9.39 -3.12 -16.51
C ASN A 78 -9.93 -1.96 -15.65
N VAL A 79 -9.11 -1.39 -14.79
CA VAL A 79 -9.46 -0.21 -13.99
C VAL A 79 -8.93 1.05 -14.69
N THR A 80 -9.82 2.03 -14.84
CA THR A 80 -9.47 3.34 -15.43
C THR A 80 -8.44 4.06 -14.54
N GLY A 81 -7.41 4.62 -15.18
CA GLY A 81 -6.34 5.33 -14.49
C GLY A 81 -5.16 4.43 -14.07
N TRP A 82 -5.23 3.12 -14.29
CA TRP A 82 -4.12 2.23 -14.01
C TRP A 82 -2.88 2.60 -14.85
N ALA A 83 -1.78 2.94 -14.18
CA ALA A 83 -0.51 3.37 -14.79
C ALA A 83 0.66 2.41 -14.51
N GLY A 84 0.38 1.24 -13.86
CA GLY A 84 1.42 0.27 -13.49
C GLY A 84 2.17 -0.37 -14.66
N PRO A 85 3.02 -1.34 -14.39
CA PRO A 85 3.09 -2.12 -13.14
C PRO A 85 3.65 -1.32 -11.97
N TYR A 86 3.09 -1.51 -10.77
CA TYR A 86 3.49 -0.80 -9.54
C TYR A 86 4.55 -1.58 -8.75
N VAL A 87 4.71 -2.85 -9.08
CA VAL A 87 5.74 -3.74 -8.54
C VAL A 87 6.24 -4.65 -9.65
N VAL A 88 7.52 -4.99 -9.60
CA VAL A 88 8.16 -5.87 -10.58
C VAL A 88 8.67 -7.12 -9.86
N ASP A 89 8.41 -8.30 -10.42
CA ASP A 89 9.04 -9.54 -9.96
C ASP A 89 10.57 -9.45 -10.13
N GLY A 90 11.31 -9.89 -9.13
CA GLY A 90 12.78 -9.88 -9.17
C GLY A 90 13.48 -9.07 -8.07
N PHE A 91 12.73 -8.49 -7.14
CA PHE A 91 13.30 -7.80 -5.98
C PHE A 91 13.83 -8.76 -4.92
N ALA A 92 14.97 -9.24 -5.07
CA ALA A 92 15.84 -10.09 -4.29
C ALA A 92 15.97 -11.48 -4.94
N ALA A 93 17.12 -11.70 -5.57
CA ALA A 93 17.61 -13.03 -5.86
C ALA A 93 17.75 -13.80 -4.53
N SER A 94 16.76 -14.62 -4.19
CA SER A 94 17.00 -15.66 -3.21
C SER A 94 17.88 -16.72 -3.87
N SER A 95 18.73 -17.38 -3.11
CA SER A 95 19.56 -18.49 -3.58
C SER A 95 18.79 -19.67 -4.19
N GLN A 96 17.47 -19.58 -4.30
CA GLN A 96 16.54 -20.63 -4.77
C GLN A 96 15.55 -20.17 -5.86
N GLY A 97 15.78 -19.06 -6.55
CA GLY A 97 14.90 -18.59 -7.64
C GLY A 97 14.46 -17.14 -7.51
N THR A 98 13.78 -16.63 -8.51
CA THR A 98 13.19 -15.29 -8.52
C THR A 98 12.15 -15.18 -7.40
N ALA A 99 12.46 -14.39 -6.37
CA ALA A 99 11.50 -14.12 -5.31
C ALA A 99 10.32 -13.35 -5.90
N LYS A 100 9.14 -13.91 -5.84
CA LYS A 100 7.91 -13.23 -6.23
C LYS A 100 7.59 -12.15 -5.21
N PHE A 101 7.18 -10.98 -5.67
CA PHE A 101 6.74 -9.89 -4.79
C PHE A 101 5.56 -10.31 -3.89
N SER A 102 4.78 -11.29 -4.34
CA SER A 102 3.61 -11.82 -3.65
C SER A 102 3.92 -12.86 -2.57
N GLU A 103 5.19 -13.21 -2.35
CA GLU A 103 5.61 -14.22 -1.38
C GLU A 103 6.46 -13.58 -0.28
N ASP A 104 6.31 -14.08 0.94
CA ASP A 104 7.15 -13.71 2.08
C ASP A 104 8.51 -14.44 2.06
N ALA A 105 9.40 -14.15 3.02
CA ALA A 105 10.71 -14.80 3.11
C ALA A 105 10.63 -16.25 3.62
N TYR A 106 9.44 -16.72 3.99
CA TYR A 106 9.15 -18.11 4.36
C TYR A 106 8.56 -18.92 3.20
N GLY A 107 8.36 -18.28 2.03
CA GLY A 107 7.80 -18.89 0.83
C GLY A 107 6.28 -19.06 0.90
N SER A 108 5.59 -18.24 1.70
CA SER A 108 4.14 -18.20 1.76
C SER A 108 3.60 -16.98 1.01
N THR A 109 2.46 -17.14 0.33
CA THR A 109 1.81 -16.04 -0.38
C THR A 109 1.27 -15.01 0.61
N LEU A 110 1.52 -13.72 0.35
CA LEU A 110 0.96 -12.61 1.11
C LEU A 110 -0.56 -12.55 0.93
N VAL A 111 -1.27 -12.31 2.02
CA VAL A 111 -2.73 -12.23 2.04
C VAL A 111 -3.18 -10.79 2.08
N LEU A 112 -3.97 -10.41 1.08
CA LEU A 112 -4.55 -9.08 0.95
C LEU A 112 -5.99 -9.12 1.46
N THR A 113 -6.30 -8.28 2.45
CA THR A 113 -7.64 -8.21 3.06
C THR A 113 -8.12 -6.77 3.12
N ARG A 114 -9.26 -6.48 2.49
CA ARG A 114 -9.90 -5.18 2.60
C ARG A 114 -10.65 -5.08 3.93
N LEU A 115 -10.21 -4.19 4.81
CA LEU A 115 -10.86 -3.96 6.12
C LEU A 115 -12.06 -3.03 6.01
N ASN A 116 -11.96 -2.00 5.17
CA ASN A 116 -13.04 -1.04 4.91
C ASN A 116 -12.81 -0.31 3.57
N ALA A 117 -13.59 0.72 3.30
CA ALA A 117 -13.49 1.49 2.06
C ALA A 117 -12.15 2.21 1.87
N SER A 118 -11.38 2.45 2.93
CA SER A 118 -10.15 3.25 2.90
C SER A 118 -8.93 2.55 3.50
N THR A 119 -9.09 1.29 3.94
CA THR A 119 -8.00 0.55 4.60
C THR A 119 -7.90 -0.86 4.05
N LEU A 120 -6.70 -1.21 3.62
CA LEU A 120 -6.31 -2.53 3.17
C LEU A 120 -5.26 -3.08 4.12
N ARG A 121 -5.32 -4.35 4.46
CA ARG A 121 -4.28 -5.07 5.20
C ARG A 121 -3.59 -6.06 4.29
N ILE A 122 -2.27 -6.06 4.33
CA ILE A 122 -1.42 -7.05 3.67
C ILE A 122 -0.70 -7.81 4.78
N ARG A 123 -0.81 -9.14 4.79
CA ARG A 123 -0.33 -10.00 5.87
C ARG A 123 0.51 -11.16 5.33
N SER A 124 1.59 -11.47 6.03
CA SER A 124 2.31 -12.73 5.99
C SER A 124 1.93 -13.57 7.21
N TYR A 125 1.76 -14.85 7.05
CA TYR A 125 1.51 -15.78 8.16
C TYR A 125 2.78 -16.29 8.83
N GLY A 126 3.94 -15.68 8.50
CA GLY A 126 5.19 -15.98 9.20
C GLY A 126 5.73 -17.39 8.99
N ALA A 127 6.46 -17.87 9.99
CA ALA A 127 7.21 -19.11 9.91
C ALA A 127 6.31 -20.36 10.00
N ASP A 128 5.21 -20.29 10.75
CA ASP A 128 4.27 -21.41 10.92
C ASP A 128 3.26 -21.52 9.76
N LYS A 129 3.20 -20.53 8.88
CA LYS A 129 2.33 -20.43 7.69
C LYS A 129 0.84 -20.50 8.02
N ALA A 130 0.47 -20.19 9.27
CA ALA A 130 -0.90 -20.22 9.76
C ALA A 130 -1.33 -18.84 10.27
N ASN A 131 -2.60 -18.49 10.07
CA ASN A 131 -3.13 -17.23 10.58
C ASN A 131 -3.24 -17.28 12.11
N GLY A 132 -2.50 -16.43 12.79
CA GLY A 132 -2.37 -16.43 14.27
C GLY A 132 -0.98 -16.88 14.71
N GLY A 133 -0.84 -17.40 15.94
CA GLY A 133 0.44 -17.93 16.42
C GLY A 133 1.47 -16.90 16.92
N GLY A 134 1.32 -15.62 16.58
CA GLY A 134 2.16 -14.53 17.08
C GLY A 134 3.43 -14.24 16.26
N ASP A 135 3.60 -14.92 15.12
CA ASP A 135 4.67 -14.66 14.13
C ASP A 135 4.14 -14.05 12.82
N ASP A 136 2.83 -13.76 12.75
CA ASP A 136 2.22 -12.99 11.67
C ASP A 136 2.84 -11.59 11.59
N LEU A 137 3.12 -11.16 10.37
CA LEU A 137 3.54 -9.79 10.07
C LEU A 137 2.49 -9.15 9.18
N ASP A 138 2.06 -7.94 9.51
CA ASP A 138 1.13 -7.20 8.65
C ASP A 138 1.48 -5.72 8.50
N VAL A 139 0.97 -5.14 7.40
CA VAL A 139 1.02 -3.71 7.13
C VAL A 139 -0.37 -3.21 6.73
N LEU A 140 -0.71 -2.00 7.15
CA LEU A 140 -1.96 -1.34 6.80
C LEU A 140 -1.72 -0.24 5.77
N VAL A 141 -2.39 -0.35 4.64
CA VAL A 141 -2.47 0.70 3.62
C VAL A 141 -3.68 1.57 3.91
N ASN A 142 -3.45 2.79 4.40
CA ASN A 142 -4.52 3.75 4.69
C ASN A 142 -4.53 4.84 3.61
N VAL A 143 -5.61 4.91 2.82
CA VAL A 143 -5.75 5.85 1.71
C VAL A 143 -6.58 7.11 2.04
N ILE A 144 -6.94 7.30 3.31
CA ILE A 144 -7.65 8.51 3.77
C ILE A 144 -6.89 9.80 3.40
N PRO A 145 -5.55 9.89 3.56
CA PRO A 145 -4.81 11.09 3.17
C PRO A 145 -5.01 11.45 1.69
N VAL A 146 -4.89 10.49 0.78
CA VAL A 146 -5.10 10.71 -0.67
C VAL A 146 -6.54 11.16 -0.95
N ARG A 147 -7.53 10.51 -0.33
CA ARG A 147 -8.94 10.91 -0.48
C ARG A 147 -9.19 12.34 -0.03
N ARG A 148 -8.57 12.76 1.08
CA ARG A 148 -8.68 14.14 1.58
C ARG A 148 -8.04 15.13 0.64
N GLU A 149 -6.85 14.85 0.16
CA GLU A 149 -6.12 15.69 -0.80
C GLU A 149 -6.94 15.90 -2.07
N VAL A 150 -7.43 14.83 -2.68
CA VAL A 150 -8.29 14.89 -3.88
C VAL A 150 -9.57 15.68 -3.59
N THR A 151 -10.17 15.51 -2.41
CA THR A 151 -11.37 16.26 -2.02
C THR A 151 -11.08 17.77 -1.95
N LEU A 152 -10.00 18.16 -1.28
CA LEU A 152 -9.59 19.56 -1.16
C LEU A 152 -9.29 20.20 -2.51
N ALA A 153 -8.55 19.48 -3.37
CA ALA A 153 -8.25 19.96 -4.72
C ALA A 153 -9.54 20.19 -5.53
N ARG A 154 -10.49 19.27 -5.48
CA ARG A 154 -11.79 19.42 -6.17
C ARG A 154 -12.63 20.55 -5.59
N ILE A 155 -12.67 20.74 -4.27
CA ILE A 155 -13.34 21.88 -3.61
C ILE A 155 -12.73 23.19 -4.09
N ALA A 156 -11.41 23.28 -4.19
CA ALA A 156 -10.74 24.50 -4.67
C ALA A 156 -11.14 24.83 -6.11
N ILE A 157 -11.17 23.82 -7.01
CA ILE A 157 -11.61 23.98 -8.40
C ILE A 157 -13.07 24.48 -8.45
N TRP A 158 -13.96 23.86 -7.68
CA TRP A 158 -15.36 24.28 -7.62
C TRP A 158 -15.52 25.71 -7.13
N ASN A 159 -14.88 26.06 -6.01
CA ASN A 159 -15.02 27.37 -5.40
C ASN A 159 -14.46 28.47 -6.30
N ALA A 160 -13.35 28.22 -7.00
CA ALA A 160 -12.81 29.13 -8.00
C ALA A 160 -13.81 29.34 -9.17
N ALA A 161 -14.39 28.26 -9.69
CA ALA A 161 -15.38 28.33 -10.77
C ALA A 161 -16.65 29.08 -10.34
N ILE A 162 -17.18 28.80 -9.14
CA ILE A 162 -18.35 29.48 -8.59
C ILE A 162 -18.09 30.98 -8.44
N THR A 163 -16.94 31.34 -7.85
CA THR A 163 -16.55 32.74 -7.66
C THR A 163 -16.44 33.45 -8.99
N SER A 164 -15.73 32.87 -9.96
CA SER A 164 -15.56 33.47 -11.29
C SER A 164 -16.88 33.61 -12.02
N TYR A 165 -17.76 32.61 -11.97
CA TYR A 165 -19.09 32.72 -12.57
C TYR A 165 -19.93 33.80 -11.92
N ASN A 166 -20.00 33.86 -10.60
CA ASN A 166 -20.82 34.85 -9.87
C ASN A 166 -20.33 36.28 -10.10
N LEU A 167 -19.02 36.51 -10.25
CA LEU A 167 -18.43 37.83 -10.56
C LEU A 167 -18.71 38.26 -11.99
N ASN A 168 -18.67 37.36 -12.95
CA ASN A 168 -18.75 37.68 -14.38
C ASN A 168 -20.16 37.42 -14.97
N ARG A 169 -21.11 36.95 -14.16
CA ARG A 169 -22.47 36.63 -14.61
C ARG A 169 -23.19 37.87 -15.11
N SER A 170 -23.68 37.79 -16.36
CA SER A 170 -24.57 38.83 -16.88
C SER A 170 -25.98 38.70 -16.28
N PRO A 171 -26.80 39.77 -16.29
CA PRO A 171 -28.18 39.76 -15.80
C PRO A 171 -29.08 38.68 -16.46
N THR A 172 -28.76 38.27 -17.69
CA THR A 172 -29.49 37.25 -18.45
C THR A 172 -29.09 35.80 -18.09
N GLN A 173 -27.96 35.61 -17.44
CA GLN A 173 -27.48 34.30 -17.02
C GLN A 173 -28.14 33.88 -15.68
N PRO A 174 -28.51 32.60 -15.50
CA PRO A 174 -29.15 32.13 -14.27
C PRO A 174 -28.19 32.24 -13.06
N ALA A 175 -28.75 32.52 -11.88
CA ALA A 175 -28.04 32.37 -10.65
C ALA A 175 -27.75 30.89 -10.39
N LEU A 176 -26.55 30.56 -9.82
CA LEU A 176 -26.22 29.19 -9.52
C LEU A 176 -27.15 28.62 -8.43
N PRO A 177 -27.87 27.53 -8.69
CA PRO A 177 -28.73 26.91 -7.71
C PRO A 177 -27.94 26.16 -6.64
N ALA A 178 -28.53 25.92 -5.47
CA ALA A 178 -27.94 25.08 -4.45
C ALA A 178 -27.83 23.59 -4.84
N ASN A 179 -28.54 23.17 -5.88
CA ASN A 179 -28.42 21.81 -6.44
C ASN A 179 -27.10 21.68 -7.22
N ILE A 180 -26.16 20.88 -6.68
CA ILE A 180 -24.80 20.74 -7.24
C ILE A 180 -24.80 20.17 -8.66
N ARG A 181 -25.73 19.25 -9.00
CA ARG A 181 -25.82 18.71 -10.36
C ARG A 181 -26.19 19.79 -11.38
N THR A 182 -27.19 20.59 -11.05
CA THR A 182 -27.63 21.69 -11.93
C THR A 182 -26.57 22.78 -12.00
N ALA A 183 -25.93 23.13 -10.87
CA ALA A 183 -24.82 24.08 -10.85
C ALA A 183 -23.63 23.59 -11.69
N PHE A 184 -23.30 22.29 -11.64
CA PHE A 184 -22.27 21.67 -12.48
C PHE A 184 -22.57 21.90 -13.98
N THR A 185 -23.79 21.54 -14.40
CA THR A 185 -24.20 21.71 -15.81
C THR A 185 -24.09 23.16 -16.27
N ILE A 186 -24.49 24.13 -15.45
CA ILE A 186 -24.39 25.56 -15.75
C ILE A 186 -22.92 25.98 -15.86
N LEU A 187 -22.08 25.60 -14.90
CA LEU A 187 -20.66 25.97 -14.88
C LEU A 187 -19.88 25.36 -16.05
N VAL A 188 -20.18 24.11 -16.42
CA VAL A 188 -19.59 23.44 -17.59
C VAL A 188 -20.06 24.13 -18.88
N GLY A 189 -21.38 24.36 -19.02
CA GLY A 189 -21.92 25.04 -20.20
C GLY A 189 -21.43 26.48 -20.39
N ALA A 190 -21.10 27.17 -19.30
CA ALA A 190 -20.54 28.51 -19.31
C ALA A 190 -18.98 28.52 -19.39
N GLY A 191 -18.32 27.38 -19.45
CA GLY A 191 -16.86 27.28 -19.60
C GLY A 191 -16.04 27.52 -18.32
N TYR A 192 -16.65 27.56 -17.15
CA TYR A 192 -15.96 27.74 -15.86
C TYR A 192 -15.47 26.46 -15.22
N LEU A 193 -16.08 25.29 -15.56
CA LEU A 193 -15.63 23.97 -15.14
C LEU A 193 -15.37 23.08 -16.35
N PRO A 194 -14.37 22.22 -16.30
CA PRO A 194 -14.21 21.16 -17.29
C PRO A 194 -15.37 20.14 -17.19
N ASN A 195 -15.73 19.54 -18.33
CA ASN A 195 -16.72 18.47 -18.36
C ASN A 195 -16.14 17.14 -17.86
N ASP A 196 -15.75 17.09 -16.60
CA ASP A 196 -15.23 15.91 -15.91
C ASP A 196 -16.18 15.51 -14.78
N THR A 197 -16.85 14.37 -14.96
CA THR A 197 -17.82 13.83 -13.97
C THR A 197 -17.16 13.49 -12.63
N LYS A 198 -15.83 13.31 -12.59
CA LYS A 198 -15.09 13.10 -11.33
C LYS A 198 -15.22 14.32 -10.40
N LEU A 199 -15.41 15.51 -10.93
CA LEU A 199 -15.61 16.73 -10.15
C LEU A 199 -16.96 16.78 -9.42
N GLN A 200 -17.92 15.91 -9.74
CA GLN A 200 -19.21 15.89 -9.04
C GLN A 200 -19.13 15.20 -7.66
N ASN A 201 -18.06 14.42 -7.41
CA ASN A 201 -17.88 13.68 -6.18
C ASN A 201 -16.58 14.07 -5.49
N ASP A 202 -16.56 13.93 -4.17
CA ASP A 202 -15.36 14.05 -3.36
C ASP A 202 -14.42 12.85 -3.52
N GLY A 203 -13.26 12.86 -2.89
CA GLY A 203 -12.29 11.75 -2.91
C GLY A 203 -12.80 10.48 -2.21
N PHE A 204 -13.92 10.56 -1.46
CA PHE A 204 -14.59 9.43 -0.82
C PHE A 204 -15.72 8.84 -1.67
N GLY A 205 -15.97 9.42 -2.86
CA GLY A 205 -17.04 9.01 -3.76
C GLY A 205 -18.42 9.60 -3.40
N SER A 206 -18.51 10.45 -2.39
CA SER A 206 -19.75 11.14 -2.01
C SER A 206 -19.91 12.43 -2.82
N ARG A 207 -21.13 12.78 -3.13
CA ARG A 207 -21.41 14.06 -3.81
C ARG A 207 -21.11 15.24 -2.92
N PHE A 208 -20.61 16.30 -3.52
CA PHE A 208 -20.52 17.60 -2.87
C PHE A 208 -21.89 18.15 -2.52
N VAL A 209 -21.95 18.97 -1.50
CA VAL A 209 -23.14 19.72 -1.09
C VAL A 209 -22.85 21.21 -1.06
N ALA A 210 -23.91 22.03 -1.23
CA ALA A 210 -23.79 23.47 -1.13
C ALA A 210 -23.31 23.90 0.28
N ASN A 211 -22.50 24.96 0.34
CA ASN A 211 -22.07 25.59 1.57
C ASN A 211 -22.31 27.10 1.51
N PRO A 212 -23.25 27.67 2.30
CA PRO A 212 -24.14 26.97 3.25
C PRO A 212 -25.21 26.13 2.54
N PRO A 213 -25.74 25.07 3.21
CA PRO A 213 -26.73 24.18 2.62
C PRO A 213 -28.01 24.92 2.20
N GLY A 214 -28.55 24.53 1.03
CA GLY A 214 -29.84 25.03 0.55
C GLY A 214 -29.87 26.50 0.13
N LYS A 215 -28.78 27.25 0.22
CA LYS A 215 -28.72 28.67 -0.11
C LYS A 215 -28.40 28.90 -1.59
N ALA A 216 -29.20 29.75 -2.24
CA ALA A 216 -28.94 30.25 -3.58
C ALA A 216 -28.75 31.78 -3.53
N PRO A 217 -27.86 32.37 -4.34
CA PRO A 217 -26.95 31.68 -5.24
C PRO A 217 -25.90 30.82 -4.52
N LEU A 218 -25.48 29.73 -5.17
CA LEU A 218 -24.40 28.88 -4.65
C LEU A 218 -23.10 29.69 -4.46
N VAL A 219 -22.50 29.64 -3.28
CA VAL A 219 -21.30 30.41 -2.92
C VAL A 219 -20.07 29.51 -2.84
N ALA A 220 -20.26 28.30 -2.35
CA ALA A 220 -19.19 27.31 -2.20
C ALA A 220 -19.76 25.89 -2.11
N VAL A 221 -18.88 24.92 -2.22
CA VAL A 221 -19.19 23.50 -1.98
C VAL A 221 -18.36 22.94 -0.84
N LYS A 222 -18.90 21.89 -0.20
CA LYS A 222 -18.17 21.11 0.84
C LYS A 222 -18.43 19.61 0.68
N SER A 223 -17.55 18.80 1.25
CA SER A 223 -17.73 17.36 1.41
C SER A 223 -18.47 17.06 2.72
N THR A 224 -19.37 16.07 2.70
CA THR A 224 -20.04 15.56 3.90
C THR A 224 -19.16 14.57 4.69
N LYS A 225 -18.03 14.12 4.10
CA LYS A 225 -17.09 13.18 4.70
C LYS A 225 -15.89 13.85 5.37
N MET A 226 -15.76 15.17 5.19
CA MET A 226 -14.76 15.99 5.84
C MET A 226 -15.45 16.99 6.76
N SER A 227 -15.18 16.88 8.06
CA SER A 227 -15.51 17.95 9.01
C SER A 227 -14.50 19.08 8.81
N ILE A 228 -14.87 20.08 8.03
CA ILE A 228 -14.16 21.35 7.87
C ILE A 228 -15.16 22.46 8.24
#